data_6a95f6242f62eefd4ff53d77c83d65e5
#
_entry.id   6a95f6242f62eefd4ff53d77c83d65e5
#
_cell.length_a   1.000
_cell.length_b   1.000
_cell.length_c   1.000
_cell.angle_alpha   90.00
_cell.angle_beta   90.00
_cell.angle_gamma   90.00
#
_symmetry.space_group_name_H-M   'P 1'
#
loop_
_entity.id
_entity.type
_entity.pdbx_description
1 polymer ?
#
loop_
_entity_poly.entity_id
_entity_poly.type
_entity_poly.pdbx_seq_one_letter_code
_entity_poly.pdbx_strand_id
1 'polypeptide(L)'
;MTAALDRLMATIPEAPERFDALCRDVTDWITLVESAGRDGVLGILRREIVLARIPVPEDARRLLERLEAVERLWQANVARALDRALLALDAAGIQTAALKGPALAERLYPEAAIRRCTDLDLLIAERDIERAARALEPLGYELEDGLAALYARRHHHHLHLAGRCPPVIELHFRAYVGFGVTLSAEALLARARAHHTGGGAPCWVLAPEDELLYLGVHAAGHCFDRLLWLYDLKLFMSRNPGLDWALLASRARAFGVEAAWALARDVLKRRLGVAAPAASNGRAPARLGRRLVARFVDGRVDPPAAGPLVTLRQLLVMAALCDRPGSAARFVGHHVARIVRRRAQRWLPALVPAEWAA
;
A
#
# COMPACT_ATOMS: atom_id res chain seq x y z
N MET A 1 17.33 -1.05 15.85
CA MET A 1 17.00 -2.29 15.12
C MET A 1 16.41 -2.06 13.73
N THR A 2 15.42 -1.20 13.55
CA THR A 2 14.88 -0.84 12.22
C THR A 2 15.97 -0.41 11.23
N ALA A 3 17.00 0.30 11.72
CA ALA A 3 18.12 0.74 10.89
C ALA A 3 18.99 -0.43 10.34
N ALA A 4 19.05 -1.57 11.02
CA ALA A 4 19.78 -2.75 10.52
C ALA A 4 19.00 -3.39 9.35
N LEU A 5 17.69 -3.59 9.51
CA LEU A 5 16.83 -4.11 8.44
C LEU A 5 16.81 -3.18 7.22
N ASP A 6 16.66 -1.86 7.42
CA ASP A 6 16.73 -0.88 6.33
C ASP A 6 18.07 -0.98 5.56
N ARG A 7 19.20 -1.08 6.27
CA ARG A 7 20.52 -1.22 5.65
C ARG A 7 20.66 -2.52 4.85
N LEU A 8 20.18 -3.64 5.37
CA LEU A 8 20.16 -4.91 4.64
C LEU A 8 19.31 -4.79 3.37
N MET A 9 18.07 -4.32 3.50
CA MET A 9 17.16 -4.18 2.35
C MET A 9 17.66 -3.15 1.32
N ALA A 10 18.44 -2.15 1.73
CA ALA A 10 19.05 -1.20 0.81
C ALA A 10 20.07 -1.87 -0.14
N THR A 11 20.73 -2.96 0.29
CA THR A 11 21.74 -3.65 -0.53
C THR A 11 21.15 -4.68 -1.50
N ILE A 12 19.92 -5.12 -1.28
CA ILE A 12 19.27 -6.16 -2.09
C ILE A 12 18.56 -5.52 -3.30
N PRO A 13 18.76 -6.02 -4.53
CA PRO A 13 19.70 -7.08 -4.95
C PRO A 13 21.07 -6.56 -5.42
N GLU A 14 21.33 -5.24 -5.37
CA GLU A 14 22.39 -4.58 -6.11
C GLU A 14 23.80 -4.77 -5.53
N ALA A 15 23.91 -5.12 -4.24
CA ALA A 15 25.20 -5.20 -3.54
C ALA A 15 25.31 -6.43 -2.62
N PRO A 16 25.42 -7.66 -3.18
CA PRO A 16 25.43 -8.90 -2.38
C PRO A 16 26.60 -9.00 -1.40
N GLU A 17 27.80 -8.52 -1.77
CA GLU A 17 28.96 -8.51 -0.87
C GLU A 17 28.73 -7.61 0.35
N ARG A 18 28.06 -6.48 0.16
CA ARG A 18 27.70 -5.59 1.25
C ARG A 18 26.60 -6.17 2.13
N PHE A 19 25.67 -6.93 1.54
CA PHE A 19 24.66 -7.68 2.29
C PHE A 19 25.32 -8.67 3.23
N ASP A 20 26.27 -9.50 2.74
CA ASP A 20 27.04 -10.45 3.54
C ASP A 20 27.78 -9.75 4.68
N ALA A 21 28.51 -8.66 4.40
CA ALA A 21 29.18 -7.88 5.42
C ALA A 21 28.24 -7.40 6.53
N LEU A 22 27.07 -6.85 6.17
CA LEU A 22 26.08 -6.36 7.13
C LEU A 22 25.47 -7.50 7.96
N CYS A 23 25.30 -8.70 7.37
CA CYS A 23 24.81 -9.86 8.10
C CYS A 23 25.75 -10.31 9.23
N ARG A 24 27.06 -10.15 9.07
CA ARG A 24 28.06 -10.47 10.12
C ARG A 24 27.93 -9.56 11.35
N ASP A 25 27.41 -8.34 11.17
CA ASP A 25 27.21 -7.38 12.25
C ASP A 25 25.88 -7.60 13.01
N VAL A 26 25.04 -8.56 12.57
CA VAL A 26 23.75 -8.83 13.22
C VAL A 26 23.98 -9.60 14.51
N THR A 27 23.70 -8.96 15.63
CA THR A 27 23.82 -9.55 16.98
C THR A 27 22.53 -10.18 17.48
N ASP A 28 21.37 -9.74 17.00
CA ASP A 28 20.04 -10.22 17.40
C ASP A 28 19.22 -10.62 16.17
N TRP A 29 19.41 -11.87 15.75
CA TRP A 29 18.73 -12.44 14.59
C TRP A 29 17.25 -12.67 14.80
N ILE A 30 16.82 -13.04 16.02
CA ILE A 30 15.39 -13.26 16.33
C ILE A 30 14.61 -11.98 16.10
N THR A 31 15.06 -10.90 16.68
CA THR A 31 14.38 -9.61 16.51
C THR A 31 14.49 -9.07 15.08
N LEU A 32 15.55 -9.37 14.34
CA LEU A 32 15.64 -9.03 12.91
C LEU A 32 14.58 -9.77 12.11
N VAL A 33 14.42 -11.09 12.32
CA VAL A 33 13.43 -11.93 11.63
C VAL A 33 11.99 -11.47 11.95
N GLU A 34 11.69 -11.21 13.23
CA GLU A 34 10.39 -10.68 13.64
C GLU A 34 10.08 -9.30 13.00
N SER A 35 11.10 -8.43 12.95
CA SER A 35 10.97 -7.11 12.31
C SER A 35 10.72 -7.25 10.81
N ALA A 36 11.42 -8.16 10.13
CA ALA A 36 11.21 -8.44 8.71
C ALA A 36 9.78 -8.98 8.45
N GLY A 37 9.25 -9.82 9.35
CA GLY A 37 7.86 -10.29 9.29
C GLY A 37 6.85 -9.15 9.42
N ARG A 38 7.01 -8.27 10.40
CA ARG A 38 6.15 -7.09 10.59
C ARG A 38 6.21 -6.12 9.42
N ASP A 39 7.40 -5.88 8.89
CA ASP A 39 7.66 -4.99 7.77
C ASP A 39 7.29 -5.59 6.40
N GLY A 40 6.90 -6.87 6.35
CA GLY A 40 6.46 -7.57 5.14
C GLY A 40 7.59 -8.00 4.21
N VAL A 41 8.85 -7.94 4.66
CA VAL A 41 10.05 -8.24 3.83
C VAL A 41 10.74 -9.55 4.21
N LEU A 42 10.08 -10.41 5.00
CA LEU A 42 10.64 -11.67 5.48
C LEU A 42 11.09 -12.60 4.35
N GLY A 43 10.20 -12.81 3.35
CA GLY A 43 10.51 -13.67 2.20
C GLY A 43 11.69 -13.17 1.39
N ILE A 44 11.82 -11.85 1.25
CA ILE A 44 12.93 -11.20 0.54
C ILE A 44 14.25 -11.42 1.32
N LEU A 45 14.24 -11.11 2.61
CA LEU A 45 15.41 -11.29 3.49
C LEU A 45 15.89 -12.75 3.49
N ARG A 46 14.96 -13.70 3.66
CA ARG A 46 15.28 -15.13 3.66
C ARG A 46 15.89 -15.57 2.35
N ARG A 47 15.29 -15.16 1.22
CA ARG A 47 15.83 -15.49 -0.10
C ARG A 47 17.30 -15.08 -0.21
N GLU A 48 17.65 -13.87 0.19
CA GLU A 48 19.02 -13.38 0.11
C GLU A 48 19.96 -14.08 1.10
N ILE A 49 19.50 -14.39 2.31
CA ILE A 49 20.23 -15.20 3.28
C ILE A 49 20.61 -16.58 2.68
N VAL A 50 19.66 -17.23 2.02
CA VAL A 50 19.88 -18.54 1.37
C VAL A 50 20.84 -18.42 0.19
N LEU A 51 20.63 -17.44 -0.69
CA LEU A 51 21.47 -17.23 -1.88
C LEU A 51 22.91 -16.89 -1.51
N ALA A 52 23.11 -16.03 -0.51
CA ALA A 52 24.43 -15.64 -0.01
C ALA A 52 25.03 -16.67 0.98
N ARG A 53 24.32 -17.75 1.30
CA ARG A 53 24.76 -18.79 2.27
C ARG A 53 25.16 -18.20 3.62
N ILE A 54 24.40 -17.21 4.10
CA ILE A 54 24.68 -16.55 5.37
C ILE A 54 24.47 -17.54 6.53
N PRO A 55 25.46 -17.72 7.43
CA PRO A 55 25.26 -18.52 8.62
C PRO A 55 24.31 -17.77 9.59
N VAL A 56 23.18 -18.39 9.88
CA VAL A 56 22.17 -17.87 10.81
C VAL A 56 22.11 -18.79 12.02
N PRO A 57 22.04 -18.27 13.26
CA PRO A 57 21.84 -19.06 14.47
C PRO A 57 20.64 -20.00 14.35
N GLU A 58 20.74 -21.19 14.94
CA GLU A 58 19.80 -22.28 14.74
C GLU A 58 18.35 -21.91 15.14
N ASP A 59 18.17 -21.17 16.24
CA ASP A 59 16.88 -20.69 16.72
C ASP A 59 16.23 -19.70 15.74
N ALA A 60 17.00 -18.76 15.22
CA ALA A 60 16.55 -17.80 14.22
C ALA A 60 16.26 -18.48 12.87
N ARG A 61 17.07 -19.47 12.48
CA ARG A 61 16.84 -20.26 11.28
C ARG A 61 15.52 -21.02 11.35
N ARG A 62 15.22 -21.68 12.46
CA ARG A 62 13.93 -22.39 12.68
C ARG A 62 12.74 -21.43 12.66
N LEU A 63 12.88 -20.25 13.26
CA LEU A 63 11.85 -19.22 13.23
C LEU A 63 11.58 -18.76 11.78
N LEU A 64 12.63 -18.46 11.04
CA LEU A 64 12.58 -18.02 9.65
C LEU A 64 11.88 -19.05 8.76
N GLU A 65 12.25 -20.33 8.85
CA GLU A 65 11.68 -21.44 8.08
C GLU A 65 10.18 -21.63 8.38
N ARG A 66 9.81 -21.58 9.66
CA ARG A 66 8.41 -21.72 10.09
C ARG A 66 7.54 -20.58 9.57
N LEU A 67 7.99 -19.34 9.73
CA LEU A 67 7.23 -18.18 9.27
C LEU A 67 7.09 -18.17 7.73
N GLU A 68 8.15 -18.53 7.01
CA GLU A 68 8.09 -18.61 5.55
C GLU A 68 7.14 -19.70 5.06
N ALA A 69 7.16 -20.88 5.67
CA ALA A 69 6.24 -21.95 5.27
C ALA A 69 4.77 -21.50 5.36
N VAL A 70 4.41 -20.79 6.45
CA VAL A 70 3.08 -20.21 6.62
C VAL A 70 2.81 -19.15 5.55
N GLU A 71 3.77 -18.24 5.30
CA GLU A 71 3.62 -17.19 4.30
C GLU A 71 3.46 -17.76 2.89
N ARG A 72 4.24 -18.76 2.49
CA ARG A 72 4.12 -19.40 1.16
C ARG A 72 2.74 -20.01 0.93
N LEU A 73 2.20 -20.73 1.91
CA LEU A 73 0.86 -21.29 1.82
C LEU A 73 -0.20 -20.19 1.68
N TRP A 74 -0.05 -19.11 2.45
CA TRP A 74 -0.92 -17.95 2.38
C TRP A 74 -0.84 -17.28 1.00
N GLN A 75 0.36 -16.99 0.48
CA GLN A 75 0.54 -16.34 -0.82
C GLN A 75 -0.02 -17.18 -1.97
N ALA A 76 0.12 -18.50 -1.92
CA ALA A 76 -0.50 -19.39 -2.90
C ALA A 76 -2.04 -19.33 -2.87
N ASN A 77 -2.63 -19.16 -1.68
CA ASN A 77 -4.07 -18.96 -1.56
C ASN A 77 -4.51 -17.59 -2.10
N VAL A 78 -3.77 -16.53 -1.78
CA VAL A 78 -4.05 -15.17 -2.25
C VAL A 78 -3.97 -15.07 -3.78
N ALA A 79 -2.96 -15.71 -4.40
CA ALA A 79 -2.84 -15.74 -5.86
C ALA A 79 -4.04 -16.46 -6.53
N ARG A 80 -4.42 -17.64 -6.02
CA ARG A 80 -5.62 -18.37 -6.54
C ARG A 80 -6.91 -17.57 -6.35
N ALA A 81 -7.04 -16.87 -5.22
CA ALA A 81 -8.22 -16.05 -4.96
C ALA A 81 -8.27 -14.84 -5.91
N LEU A 82 -7.13 -14.22 -6.23
CA LEU A 82 -7.03 -13.18 -7.24
C LEU A 82 -7.51 -13.67 -8.61
N ASP A 83 -6.98 -14.80 -9.10
CA ASP A 83 -7.35 -15.35 -10.39
C ASP A 83 -8.86 -15.61 -10.48
N ARG A 84 -9.43 -16.24 -9.46
CA ARG A 84 -10.88 -16.52 -9.42
C ARG A 84 -11.72 -15.23 -9.43
N ALA A 85 -11.33 -14.23 -8.66
CA ALA A 85 -12.03 -12.95 -8.62
C ALA A 85 -11.95 -12.23 -9.98
N LEU A 86 -10.76 -12.18 -10.59
CA LEU A 86 -10.57 -11.56 -11.90
C LEU A 86 -11.34 -12.25 -13.01
N LEU A 87 -11.36 -13.59 -13.06
CA LEU A 87 -12.16 -14.36 -14.01
C LEU A 87 -13.66 -14.07 -13.87
N ALA A 88 -14.17 -13.98 -12.64
CA ALA A 88 -15.57 -13.65 -12.40
C ALA A 88 -15.93 -12.22 -12.84
N LEU A 89 -15.05 -11.25 -12.59
CA LEU A 89 -15.24 -9.86 -12.98
C LEU A 89 -15.13 -9.68 -14.51
N ASP A 90 -14.21 -10.37 -15.16
CA ASP A 90 -14.05 -10.38 -16.62
C ASP A 90 -15.27 -11.01 -17.30
N ALA A 91 -15.76 -12.15 -16.82
CA ALA A 91 -17.00 -12.78 -17.30
C ALA A 91 -18.23 -11.88 -17.16
N ALA A 92 -18.24 -10.97 -16.18
CA ALA A 92 -19.25 -9.94 -16.02
C ALA A 92 -19.00 -8.70 -16.91
N GLY A 93 -17.94 -8.67 -17.73
CA GLY A 93 -17.55 -7.56 -18.58
C GLY A 93 -17.13 -6.31 -17.79
N ILE A 94 -16.48 -6.47 -16.66
CA ILE A 94 -16.04 -5.38 -15.78
C ILE A 94 -14.54 -5.17 -15.96
N GLN A 95 -14.15 -3.99 -16.45
CA GLN A 95 -12.74 -3.60 -16.51
C GLN A 95 -12.17 -3.49 -15.09
N THR A 96 -11.26 -4.39 -14.73
CA THR A 96 -10.70 -4.48 -13.39
C THR A 96 -9.17 -4.36 -13.43
N ALA A 97 -8.62 -3.39 -12.69
CA ALA A 97 -7.18 -3.26 -12.53
C ALA A 97 -6.74 -3.77 -11.13
N ALA A 98 -5.71 -4.62 -11.12
CA ALA A 98 -5.04 -5.01 -9.88
C ALA A 98 -4.05 -3.91 -9.47
N LEU A 99 -4.31 -3.24 -8.34
CA LEU A 99 -3.52 -2.06 -7.90
C LEU A 99 -2.18 -2.43 -7.28
N LYS A 100 -2.12 -3.52 -6.54
CA LYS A 100 -0.94 -4.04 -5.85
C LYS A 100 -1.10 -5.56 -5.65
N GLY A 101 -0.55 -6.12 -4.60
CA GLY A 101 -0.76 -7.54 -4.28
C GLY A 101 -0.03 -8.50 -5.22
N PRO A 102 -0.62 -9.68 -5.52
CA PRO A 102 0.04 -10.71 -6.31
C PRO A 102 0.40 -10.27 -7.74
N ALA A 103 -0.47 -9.54 -8.43
CA ALA A 103 -0.21 -9.07 -9.79
C ALA A 103 1.01 -8.12 -9.87
N LEU A 104 1.24 -7.31 -8.83
CA LEU A 104 2.47 -6.51 -8.70
C LEU A 104 3.68 -7.42 -8.41
N ALA A 105 3.49 -8.40 -7.51
CA ALA A 105 4.54 -9.33 -7.13
C ALA A 105 5.09 -10.11 -8.33
N GLU A 106 4.22 -10.64 -9.17
CA GLU A 106 4.59 -11.39 -10.39
C GLU A 106 5.44 -10.57 -11.36
N ARG A 107 5.21 -9.27 -11.42
CA ARG A 107 5.93 -8.37 -12.35
C ARG A 107 7.25 -7.86 -11.79
N LEU A 108 7.37 -7.72 -10.48
CA LEU A 108 8.52 -7.08 -9.84
C LEU A 108 9.47 -8.06 -9.17
N TYR A 109 8.96 -9.13 -8.57
CA TYR A 109 9.76 -10.01 -7.74
C TYR A 109 10.23 -11.24 -8.53
N PRO A 110 11.39 -11.81 -8.19
CA PRO A 110 11.86 -13.04 -8.84
C PRO A 110 10.95 -14.24 -8.56
N GLU A 111 10.29 -14.24 -7.42
CA GLU A 111 9.27 -15.19 -6.99
C GLU A 111 8.14 -14.39 -6.34
N ALA A 112 6.92 -14.46 -6.90
CA ALA A 112 5.78 -13.69 -6.38
C ALA A 112 5.48 -14.00 -4.90
N ALA A 113 5.70 -15.24 -4.48
CA ALA A 113 5.43 -15.71 -3.12
C ALA A 113 6.28 -15.04 -2.02
N ILE A 114 7.40 -14.41 -2.35
CA ILE A 114 8.24 -13.71 -1.36
C ILE A 114 7.71 -12.32 -0.99
N ARG A 115 6.79 -11.76 -1.79
CA ARG A 115 6.12 -10.49 -1.49
C ARG A 115 4.85 -10.77 -0.70
N ARG A 116 4.84 -10.35 0.56
CA ARG A 116 3.66 -10.51 1.41
C ARG A 116 2.45 -9.70 0.88
N CYS A 117 1.32 -10.40 0.71
CA CYS A 117 0.03 -9.83 0.37
C CYS A 117 -1.01 -10.33 1.39
N THR A 118 -1.87 -9.43 1.88
CA THR A 118 -2.89 -9.75 2.89
C THR A 118 -4.32 -9.63 2.37
N ASP A 119 -4.49 -8.89 1.31
CA ASP A 119 -5.74 -8.45 0.70
C ASP A 119 -5.63 -8.42 -0.82
N LEU A 120 -6.75 -8.33 -1.51
CA LEU A 120 -6.83 -8.13 -2.96
C LEU A 120 -7.38 -6.75 -3.24
N ASP A 121 -6.55 -5.86 -3.78
CA ASP A 121 -6.94 -4.50 -4.16
C ASP A 121 -7.32 -4.45 -5.63
N LEU A 122 -8.60 -4.38 -5.90
CA LEU A 122 -9.17 -4.40 -7.24
C LEU A 122 -9.85 -3.07 -7.56
N LEU A 123 -9.36 -2.36 -8.57
CA LEU A 123 -9.92 -1.08 -9.02
C LEU A 123 -10.90 -1.31 -10.16
N ILE A 124 -12.12 -0.81 -9.98
CA ILE A 124 -13.19 -0.79 -10.97
C ILE A 124 -13.77 0.62 -11.11
N ALA A 125 -14.56 0.86 -12.15
CA ALA A 125 -15.34 2.09 -12.24
C ALA A 125 -16.46 2.10 -11.18
N GLU A 126 -16.77 3.27 -10.61
CA GLU A 126 -17.78 3.40 -9.54
C GLU A 126 -19.17 2.89 -9.96
N ARG A 127 -19.54 3.03 -11.24
CA ARG A 127 -20.79 2.51 -11.82
C ARG A 127 -20.90 0.98 -11.81
N ASP A 128 -19.78 0.25 -11.66
CA ASP A 128 -19.76 -1.21 -11.74
C ASP A 128 -19.80 -1.90 -10.36
N ILE A 129 -19.89 -1.15 -9.27
CA ILE A 129 -19.83 -1.68 -7.90
C ILE A 129 -20.85 -2.81 -7.68
N GLU A 130 -22.13 -2.59 -8.00
CA GLU A 130 -23.19 -3.57 -7.77
C GLU A 130 -23.04 -4.80 -8.67
N ARG A 131 -22.55 -4.60 -9.90
CA ARG A 131 -22.28 -5.72 -10.83
C ARG A 131 -21.09 -6.54 -10.33
N ALA A 132 -20.04 -5.88 -9.83
CA ALA A 132 -18.88 -6.54 -9.27
C ALA A 132 -19.22 -7.34 -8.01
N ALA A 133 -20.00 -6.75 -7.08
CA ALA A 133 -20.46 -7.46 -5.89
C ALA A 133 -21.22 -8.75 -6.27
N ARG A 134 -22.20 -8.66 -7.19
CA ARG A 134 -22.94 -9.86 -7.68
C ARG A 134 -22.04 -10.89 -8.37
N ALA A 135 -21.03 -10.46 -9.12
CA ALA A 135 -20.11 -11.38 -9.78
C ALA A 135 -19.22 -12.14 -8.79
N LEU A 136 -18.91 -11.53 -7.63
CA LEU A 136 -18.06 -12.10 -6.59
C LEU A 136 -18.83 -12.93 -5.55
N GLU A 137 -20.15 -12.77 -5.45
CA GLU A 137 -21.01 -13.50 -4.51
C GLU A 137 -20.91 -15.04 -4.65
N PRO A 138 -20.91 -15.64 -5.87
CA PRO A 138 -20.76 -17.11 -6.03
C PRO A 138 -19.40 -17.63 -5.54
N LEU A 139 -18.40 -16.75 -5.38
CA LEU A 139 -17.10 -17.08 -4.80
C LEU A 139 -17.12 -17.01 -3.27
N GLY A 140 -18.26 -16.63 -2.67
CA GLY A 140 -18.46 -16.49 -1.25
C GLY A 140 -18.06 -15.13 -0.69
N TYR A 141 -17.86 -14.12 -1.53
CA TYR A 141 -17.61 -12.75 -1.10
C TYR A 141 -18.91 -11.97 -0.99
N GLU A 142 -19.13 -11.39 0.16
CA GLU A 142 -20.33 -10.60 0.45
C GLU A 142 -19.93 -9.16 0.75
N LEU A 143 -20.71 -8.21 0.24
CA LEU A 143 -20.55 -6.82 0.57
C LEU A 143 -21.03 -6.59 2.00
N GLU A 144 -20.27 -5.85 2.80
CA GLU A 144 -20.76 -5.41 4.12
C GLU A 144 -22.07 -4.62 3.95
N ASP A 145 -23.13 -5.05 4.65
CA ASP A 145 -24.46 -4.52 4.48
C ASP A 145 -24.71 -3.12 5.06
N GLY A 146 -25.66 -2.41 4.48
CA GLY A 146 -26.36 -1.28 5.04
C GLY A 146 -25.58 0.02 5.10
N LEU A 147 -25.70 0.73 6.23
CA LEU A 147 -25.15 2.08 6.46
C LEU A 147 -23.63 2.15 6.31
N ALA A 148 -22.90 1.06 6.59
CA ALA A 148 -21.45 0.98 6.45
C ALA A 148 -21.03 1.09 4.98
N ALA A 149 -21.71 0.38 4.07
CA ALA A 149 -21.44 0.44 2.64
C ALA A 149 -21.78 1.82 2.04
N LEU A 150 -22.93 2.40 2.42
CA LEU A 150 -23.31 3.75 2.01
C LEU A 150 -22.32 4.81 2.49
N TYR A 151 -21.87 4.70 3.73
CA TYR A 151 -20.86 5.58 4.29
C TYR A 151 -19.50 5.42 3.57
N ALA A 152 -19.09 4.18 3.29
CA ALA A 152 -17.86 3.91 2.55
C ALA A 152 -17.91 4.50 1.15
N ARG A 153 -19.01 4.36 0.40
CA ARG A 153 -19.20 4.96 -0.93
C ARG A 153 -19.07 6.48 -0.91
N ARG A 154 -19.52 7.12 0.15
CA ARG A 154 -19.46 8.59 0.27
C ARG A 154 -18.12 9.13 0.73
N HIS A 155 -17.39 8.37 1.57
CA HIS A 155 -16.24 8.87 2.33
C HIS A 155 -14.95 8.09 2.17
N HIS A 156 -14.98 6.89 1.60
CA HIS A 156 -13.83 6.03 1.36
C HIS A 156 -13.54 5.86 -0.13
N HIS A 157 -12.55 5.05 -0.44
CA HIS A 157 -12.13 4.75 -1.79
C HIS A 157 -12.37 3.28 -2.17
N HIS A 158 -12.71 2.43 -1.22
CA HIS A 158 -12.99 1.01 -1.42
C HIS A 158 -14.13 0.53 -0.53
N LEU A 159 -14.69 -0.60 -0.91
CA LEU A 159 -15.59 -1.43 -0.13
C LEU A 159 -14.89 -2.72 0.25
N HIS A 160 -15.09 -3.19 1.46
CA HIS A 160 -14.59 -4.49 1.90
C HIS A 160 -15.61 -5.56 1.53
N LEU A 161 -15.17 -6.57 0.77
CA LEU A 161 -15.94 -7.79 0.56
C LEU A 161 -15.27 -8.88 1.40
N ALA A 162 -15.97 -9.28 2.46
CA ALA A 162 -15.54 -10.38 3.31
C ALA A 162 -15.95 -11.70 2.64
N GLY A 163 -15.03 -12.67 2.60
CA GLY A 163 -15.29 -14.00 2.10
C GLY A 163 -15.37 -15.03 3.25
N ARG A 164 -16.00 -16.16 2.99
CA ARG A 164 -15.96 -17.33 3.92
C ARG A 164 -14.53 -17.82 4.13
N CYS A 165 -13.67 -17.59 3.14
CA CYS A 165 -12.23 -17.86 3.20
C CYS A 165 -11.46 -16.60 2.81
N PRO A 166 -10.40 -16.23 3.56
CA PRO A 166 -9.54 -15.11 3.20
C PRO A 166 -8.79 -15.41 1.89
N PRO A 167 -8.30 -14.40 1.16
CA PRO A 167 -8.16 -13.00 1.59
C PRO A 167 -9.44 -12.18 1.41
N VAL A 168 -9.51 -11.03 2.08
CA VAL A 168 -10.52 -10.00 1.85
C VAL A 168 -10.26 -9.35 0.49
N ILE A 169 -11.34 -8.98 -0.22
CA ILE A 169 -11.24 -8.12 -1.40
C ILE A 169 -11.54 -6.67 -0.98
N GLU A 170 -10.60 -5.77 -1.25
CA GLU A 170 -10.82 -4.33 -1.22
C GLU A 170 -11.23 -3.88 -2.64
N LEU A 171 -12.53 -3.73 -2.85
CA LEU A 171 -13.07 -3.29 -4.13
C LEU A 171 -13.00 -1.77 -4.23
N HIS A 172 -11.95 -1.27 -4.87
CA HIS A 172 -11.71 0.16 -5.06
C HIS A 172 -12.57 0.71 -6.20
N PHE A 173 -13.29 1.78 -5.94
CA PHE A 173 -14.02 2.60 -6.92
C PHE A 173 -13.43 4.02 -7.05
N ARG A 174 -12.45 4.31 -6.23
CA ARG A 174 -11.46 5.39 -6.33
C ARG A 174 -10.13 4.78 -5.95
N ALA A 175 -9.06 5.09 -6.66
CA ALA A 175 -7.78 4.48 -6.35
C ALA A 175 -7.26 4.92 -4.97
N TYR A 176 -7.51 6.17 -4.59
CA TYR A 176 -7.11 6.71 -3.29
C TYR A 176 -7.97 7.92 -2.91
N VAL A 177 -8.27 8.04 -1.62
CA VAL A 177 -8.87 9.23 -1.01
C VAL A 177 -8.01 9.64 0.19
N GLY A 178 -7.41 10.81 0.10
CA GLY A 178 -6.55 11.35 1.15
C GLY A 178 -5.86 12.63 0.70
N PHE A 179 -5.15 13.30 1.58
CA PHE A 179 -4.48 14.58 1.29
C PHE A 179 -5.42 15.65 0.73
N GLY A 180 -6.73 15.55 1.04
CA GLY A 180 -7.77 16.44 0.52
C GLY A 180 -8.08 16.30 -0.96
N VAL A 181 -7.69 15.17 -1.57
CA VAL A 181 -7.92 14.84 -2.99
C VAL A 181 -8.46 13.43 -3.16
N THR A 182 -8.96 13.16 -4.36
CA THR A 182 -9.42 11.83 -4.79
C THR A 182 -8.71 11.48 -6.10
N LEU A 183 -8.09 10.31 -6.15
CA LEU A 183 -7.57 9.72 -7.38
C LEU A 183 -8.70 8.93 -8.05
N SER A 184 -9.20 9.44 -9.19
CA SER A 184 -10.33 8.85 -9.91
C SER A 184 -9.96 7.48 -10.49
N ALA A 185 -10.83 6.49 -10.29
CA ALA A 185 -10.72 5.18 -10.92
C ALA A 185 -10.79 5.29 -12.45
N GLU A 186 -11.76 6.04 -12.97
CA GLU A 186 -12.00 6.21 -14.41
C GLU A 186 -10.75 6.78 -15.11
N ALA A 187 -10.13 7.82 -14.49
CA ALA A 187 -8.94 8.45 -15.06
C ALA A 187 -7.75 7.50 -15.14
N LEU A 188 -7.61 6.57 -14.18
CA LEU A 188 -6.55 5.56 -14.17
C LEU A 188 -6.86 4.39 -15.09
N LEU A 189 -8.10 3.88 -15.07
CA LEU A 189 -8.56 2.78 -15.92
C LEU A 189 -8.48 3.12 -17.41
N ALA A 190 -8.78 4.38 -17.78
CA ALA A 190 -8.67 4.84 -19.17
C ALA A 190 -7.25 4.73 -19.75
N ARG A 191 -6.22 4.67 -18.90
CA ARG A 191 -4.80 4.55 -19.30
C ARG A 191 -4.19 3.21 -18.89
N ALA A 192 -4.96 2.36 -18.21
CA ALA A 192 -4.50 1.05 -17.77
C ALA A 192 -4.14 0.16 -18.98
N ARG A 193 -3.28 -0.80 -18.77
CA ARG A 193 -2.79 -1.73 -19.79
C ARG A 193 -3.32 -3.12 -19.51
N ALA A 194 -3.74 -3.81 -20.58
CA ALA A 194 -4.13 -5.21 -20.47
C ALA A 194 -2.96 -6.07 -19.97
N HIS A 195 -3.25 -6.99 -19.08
CA HIS A 195 -2.31 -7.91 -18.46
C HIS A 195 -3.01 -9.25 -18.18
N HIS A 196 -2.23 -10.29 -17.93
CA HIS A 196 -2.71 -11.57 -17.42
C HIS A 196 -1.88 -11.92 -16.18
N THR A 197 -2.52 -12.45 -15.16
CA THR A 197 -1.82 -13.00 -13.99
C THR A 197 -1.01 -14.23 -14.37
N GLY A 198 -0.10 -14.66 -13.49
CA GLY A 198 0.63 -15.92 -13.66
C GLY A 198 -0.27 -17.16 -13.77
N GLY A 199 -1.49 -17.12 -13.24
CA GLY A 199 -2.55 -18.13 -13.41
C GLY A 199 -3.35 -17.96 -14.69
N GLY A 200 -3.07 -16.94 -15.53
CA GLY A 200 -3.73 -16.70 -16.82
C GLY A 200 -5.03 -15.89 -16.75
N ALA A 201 -5.42 -15.38 -15.59
CA ALA A 201 -6.62 -14.56 -15.46
C ALA A 201 -6.41 -13.18 -16.11
N PRO A 202 -7.32 -12.70 -16.99
CA PRO A 202 -7.22 -11.39 -17.60
C PRO A 202 -7.45 -10.30 -16.57
N CYS A 203 -6.62 -9.27 -16.60
CA CYS A 203 -6.75 -8.08 -15.76
C CYS A 203 -6.16 -6.85 -16.44
N TRP A 204 -6.23 -5.74 -15.75
CA TRP A 204 -5.55 -4.51 -16.12
C TRP A 204 -4.52 -4.15 -15.05
N VAL A 205 -3.47 -3.47 -15.45
CA VAL A 205 -2.48 -2.85 -14.56
C VAL A 205 -2.37 -1.37 -14.91
N LEU A 206 -2.08 -0.53 -13.95
CA LEU A 206 -1.96 0.90 -14.20
C LEU A 206 -0.81 1.19 -15.17
N ALA A 207 -0.91 2.31 -15.89
CA ALA A 207 0.24 2.82 -16.66
C ALA A 207 1.42 3.06 -15.70
N PRO A 208 2.68 2.83 -16.12
CA PRO A 208 3.82 2.79 -15.18
C PRO A 208 3.96 4.04 -14.31
N GLU A 209 3.75 5.23 -14.86
CA GLU A 209 3.84 6.47 -14.10
C GLU A 209 2.67 6.63 -13.11
N ASP A 210 1.47 6.17 -13.48
CA ASP A 210 0.31 6.15 -12.59
C ASP A 210 0.52 5.14 -11.47
N GLU A 211 1.08 3.96 -11.77
CA GLU A 211 1.31 2.90 -10.81
C GLU A 211 2.38 3.32 -9.79
N LEU A 212 3.52 3.84 -10.24
CA LEU A 212 4.56 4.33 -9.35
C LEU A 212 4.05 5.47 -8.45
N LEU A 213 3.26 6.39 -9.02
CA LEU A 213 2.64 7.47 -8.26
C LEU A 213 1.66 6.93 -7.21
N TYR A 214 0.79 5.97 -7.60
CA TYR A 214 -0.15 5.31 -6.70
C TYR A 214 0.57 4.62 -5.53
N LEU A 215 1.61 3.82 -5.81
CA LEU A 215 2.40 3.13 -4.78
C LEU A 215 3.04 4.13 -3.80
N GLY A 216 3.58 5.24 -4.30
CA GLY A 216 4.16 6.30 -3.45
C GLY A 216 3.12 7.02 -2.59
N VAL A 217 1.96 7.34 -3.15
CA VAL A 217 0.82 7.96 -2.44
C VAL A 217 0.26 7.00 -1.39
N HIS A 218 0.09 5.73 -1.71
CA HIS A 218 -0.34 4.69 -0.78
C HIS A 218 0.62 4.56 0.41
N ALA A 219 1.92 4.45 0.15
CA ALA A 219 2.94 4.38 1.21
C ALA A 219 2.91 5.64 2.11
N ALA A 220 2.77 6.83 1.52
CA ALA A 220 2.67 8.09 2.27
C ALA A 220 1.40 8.16 3.13
N GLY A 221 0.26 7.68 2.62
CA GLY A 221 -1.01 7.60 3.34
C GLY A 221 -0.95 6.71 4.58
N HIS A 222 -0.11 5.69 4.54
CA HIS A 222 0.17 4.79 5.65
C HIS A 222 1.44 5.18 6.45
N CYS A 223 1.95 6.41 6.28
CA CYS A 223 3.13 6.91 6.99
C CYS A 223 4.37 6.00 6.87
N PHE A 224 4.50 5.23 5.79
CA PHE A 224 5.62 4.32 5.52
C PHE A 224 5.89 3.32 6.65
N ASP A 225 4.84 2.85 7.31
CA ASP A 225 4.95 1.95 8.45
C ASP A 225 5.40 0.52 8.07
N ARG A 226 5.42 0.18 6.78
CA ARG A 226 5.98 -1.08 6.25
C ARG A 226 7.12 -0.82 5.25
N LEU A 227 8.23 -1.48 5.47
CA LEU A 227 9.39 -1.40 4.58
C LEU A 227 9.10 -1.99 3.19
N LEU A 228 8.18 -2.97 3.11
CA LEU A 228 7.73 -3.57 1.86
C LEU A 228 7.31 -2.53 0.81
N TRP A 229 6.57 -1.49 1.21
CA TRP A 229 6.11 -0.46 0.27
C TRP A 229 7.24 0.37 -0.32
N LEU A 230 8.29 0.62 0.46
CA LEU A 230 9.49 1.27 -0.06
C LEU A 230 10.29 0.35 -0.97
N TYR A 231 10.31 -0.94 -0.64
CA TYR A 231 10.98 -1.93 -1.47
C TYR A 231 10.24 -2.15 -2.80
N ASP A 232 8.89 -2.13 -2.81
CA ASP A 232 8.09 -2.10 -4.03
C ASP A 232 8.48 -0.92 -4.93
N LEU A 233 8.60 0.30 -4.38
CA LEU A 233 9.03 1.49 -5.12
C LEU A 233 10.44 1.32 -5.70
N LYS A 234 11.38 0.78 -4.92
CA LYS A 234 12.75 0.50 -5.36
C LYS A 234 12.75 -0.45 -6.56
N LEU A 235 12.07 -1.60 -6.44
CA LEU A 235 12.00 -2.59 -7.51
C LEU A 235 11.25 -2.05 -8.73
N PHE A 236 10.16 -1.33 -8.52
CA PHE A 236 9.38 -0.76 -9.62
C PHE A 236 10.24 0.16 -10.49
N MET A 237 11.00 1.05 -9.87
CA MET A 237 11.92 1.97 -10.59
C MET A 237 13.03 1.21 -11.32
N SER A 238 13.62 0.19 -10.67
CA SER A 238 14.65 -0.66 -11.26
C SER A 238 14.14 -1.45 -12.48
N ARG A 239 12.90 -1.95 -12.42
CA ARG A 239 12.29 -2.74 -13.50
C ARG A 239 11.71 -1.90 -14.64
N ASN A 240 11.55 -0.58 -14.44
CA ASN A 240 11.00 0.35 -15.42
C ASN A 240 11.96 1.52 -15.68
N PRO A 241 13.14 1.27 -16.32
CA PRO A 241 14.13 2.33 -16.55
C PRO A 241 13.64 3.42 -17.51
N GLY A 242 12.62 3.14 -18.33
CA GLY A 242 12.01 4.07 -19.29
C GLY A 242 10.88 4.93 -18.74
N LEU A 243 10.76 5.09 -17.41
CA LEU A 243 9.74 5.97 -16.79
C LEU A 243 9.89 7.41 -17.26
N ASP A 244 8.79 8.00 -17.72
CA ASP A 244 8.71 9.43 -18.02
C ASP A 244 8.45 10.22 -16.72
N TRP A 245 9.54 10.73 -16.14
CA TRP A 245 9.51 11.50 -14.89
C TRP A 245 8.79 12.84 -15.04
N ALA A 246 8.79 13.45 -16.23
CA ALA A 246 8.06 14.69 -16.50
C ALA A 246 6.55 14.42 -16.53
N LEU A 247 6.13 13.33 -17.14
CA LEU A 247 4.75 12.86 -17.14
C LEU A 247 4.27 12.50 -15.73
N LEU A 248 5.07 11.75 -14.96
CA LEU A 248 4.76 11.43 -13.56
C LEU A 248 4.56 12.71 -12.75
N ALA A 249 5.46 13.68 -12.88
CA ALA A 249 5.34 14.96 -12.19
C ALA A 249 4.08 15.74 -12.61
N SER A 250 3.76 15.72 -13.89
CA SER A 250 2.53 16.33 -14.43
C SER A 250 1.27 15.69 -13.81
N ARG A 251 1.24 14.36 -13.73
CA ARG A 251 0.15 13.60 -13.10
C ARG A 251 0.05 13.87 -11.59
N ALA A 252 1.17 13.92 -10.88
CA ALA A 252 1.20 14.27 -9.46
C ALA A 252 0.57 15.65 -9.20
N ARG A 253 0.88 16.66 -10.06
CA ARG A 253 0.25 17.98 -10.00
C ARG A 253 -1.24 17.93 -10.30
N ALA A 254 -1.62 17.24 -11.38
CA ALA A 254 -3.02 17.12 -11.79
C ALA A 254 -3.88 16.49 -10.69
N PHE A 255 -3.39 15.46 -10.03
CA PHE A 255 -4.06 14.81 -8.90
C PHE A 255 -3.91 15.56 -7.57
N GLY A 256 -2.99 16.55 -7.46
CA GLY A 256 -2.73 17.28 -6.21
C GLY A 256 -2.04 16.44 -5.14
N VAL A 257 -1.10 15.59 -5.52
CA VAL A 257 -0.33 14.68 -4.65
C VAL A 257 1.19 14.86 -4.75
N GLU A 258 1.65 16.04 -5.20
CA GLU A 258 3.08 16.35 -5.34
C GLU A 258 3.83 16.24 -4.00
N ALA A 259 3.22 16.71 -2.90
CA ALA A 259 3.83 16.65 -1.57
C ALA A 259 3.97 15.20 -1.08
N ALA A 260 2.95 14.37 -1.27
CA ALA A 260 2.97 12.97 -0.90
C ALA A 260 4.05 12.20 -1.70
N TRP A 261 4.11 12.42 -3.02
CA TRP A 261 5.15 11.85 -3.88
C TRP A 261 6.56 12.33 -3.51
N ALA A 262 6.74 13.63 -3.25
CA ALA A 262 8.03 14.17 -2.83
C ALA A 262 8.50 13.53 -1.50
N LEU A 263 7.58 13.34 -0.54
CA LEU A 263 7.91 12.65 0.71
C LEU A 263 8.28 11.19 0.47
N ALA A 264 7.54 10.47 -0.38
CA ALA A 264 7.85 9.08 -0.71
C ALA A 264 9.27 8.93 -1.25
N ARG A 265 9.69 9.82 -2.15
CA ARG A 265 11.06 9.88 -2.67
C ARG A 265 12.11 10.18 -1.60
N ASP A 266 11.82 11.13 -0.71
CA ASP A 266 12.73 11.51 0.37
C ASP A 266 12.91 10.35 1.36
N VAL A 267 11.85 9.63 1.71
CA VAL A 267 11.89 8.45 2.59
C VAL A 267 12.61 7.28 1.92
N LEU A 268 12.32 7.02 0.65
CA LEU A 268 12.98 5.98 -0.15
C LEU A 268 14.51 6.21 -0.18
N LYS A 269 14.94 7.45 -0.45
CA LYS A 269 16.36 7.82 -0.46
C LYS A 269 17.01 7.62 0.91
N ARG A 270 16.35 8.04 1.99
CA ARG A 270 16.94 7.93 3.35
C ARG A 270 17.02 6.48 3.83
N ARG A 271 15.97 5.68 3.59
CA ARG A 271 15.88 4.33 4.14
C ARG A 271 16.57 3.29 3.26
N LEU A 272 16.42 3.39 1.94
CA LEU A 272 16.93 2.40 0.99
C LEU A 272 18.03 2.93 0.06
N GLY A 273 18.46 4.20 0.21
CA GLY A 273 19.54 4.77 -0.60
C GLY A 273 19.16 5.07 -2.06
N VAL A 274 17.91 4.83 -2.45
CA VAL A 274 17.46 4.97 -3.85
C VAL A 274 16.99 6.40 -4.12
N ALA A 275 17.61 7.06 -5.09
CA ALA A 275 17.23 8.40 -5.53
C ALA A 275 16.31 8.31 -6.76
N ALA A 276 15.08 8.82 -6.62
CA ALA A 276 14.23 9.10 -7.76
C ALA A 276 14.50 10.52 -8.28
N PRO A 277 14.50 10.74 -9.61
CA PRO A 277 14.69 12.05 -10.19
C PRO A 277 13.75 13.10 -9.60
N ALA A 278 14.26 14.30 -9.34
CA ALA A 278 13.41 15.41 -8.94
C ALA A 278 12.56 15.82 -10.15
N ALA A 279 11.25 15.86 -9.96
CA ALA A 279 10.40 16.53 -10.92
C ALA A 279 10.86 17.97 -11.07
N SER A 280 11.09 18.41 -12.31
CA SER A 280 11.51 19.77 -12.60
C SER A 280 10.53 20.78 -12.00
N ASN A 281 11.06 21.77 -11.27
CA ASN A 281 10.50 23.11 -11.03
C ASN A 281 9.08 23.28 -10.46
N GLY A 282 8.41 22.26 -9.91
CA GLY A 282 7.21 22.46 -9.12
C GLY A 282 7.53 23.26 -7.84
N ARG A 283 6.69 24.21 -7.46
CA ARG A 283 6.76 24.86 -6.13
C ARG A 283 6.73 23.75 -5.08
N ALA A 284 7.88 23.49 -4.46
CA ALA A 284 7.94 22.50 -3.40
C ALA A 284 6.96 22.88 -2.29
N PRO A 285 5.93 22.08 -2.01
CA PRO A 285 5.06 22.35 -0.88
C PRO A 285 5.92 22.46 0.37
N ALA A 286 5.51 23.35 1.23
CA ALA A 286 6.25 23.90 2.38
C ALA A 286 7.36 22.99 2.94
N ARG A 287 8.62 23.35 2.69
CA ARG A 287 9.82 22.63 3.14
C ARG A 287 9.81 22.34 4.65
N LEU A 288 9.10 23.16 5.42
CA LEU A 288 8.97 23.00 6.87
C LEU A 288 8.05 21.80 7.23
N GLY A 289 6.89 21.68 6.59
CA GLY A 289 5.97 20.56 6.81
C GLY A 289 6.63 19.22 6.51
N ARG A 290 7.38 19.13 5.39
CA ARG A 290 8.13 17.91 5.02
C ARG A 290 9.23 17.56 6.03
N ARG A 291 9.96 18.54 6.58
CA ARG A 291 10.98 18.29 7.61
C ARG A 291 10.37 17.78 8.91
N LEU A 292 9.22 18.31 9.31
CA LEU A 292 8.50 17.83 10.49
C LEU A 292 7.98 16.40 10.25
N VAL A 293 7.34 16.15 9.10
CA VAL A 293 6.86 14.83 8.74
C VAL A 293 8.01 13.82 8.63
N ALA A 294 9.15 14.21 8.05
CA ALA A 294 10.35 13.37 7.97
C ALA A 294 10.82 12.93 9.37
N ARG A 295 10.86 13.83 10.35
CA ARG A 295 11.20 13.49 11.74
C ARG A 295 10.19 12.54 12.37
N PHE A 296 8.90 12.67 12.05
CA PHE A 296 7.87 11.76 12.54
C PHE A 296 7.95 10.36 11.89
N VAL A 297 8.37 10.29 10.63
CA VAL A 297 8.55 9.03 9.89
C VAL A 297 9.83 8.31 10.30
N ASP A 298 10.93 9.06 10.54
CA ASP A 298 12.22 8.51 10.95
C ASP A 298 12.22 8.07 12.44
N GLY A 299 11.42 8.73 13.28
CA GLY A 299 11.21 8.37 14.68
C GLY A 299 10.22 7.20 14.80
N ARG A 300 10.54 6.02 14.28
CA ARG A 300 9.78 4.81 14.60
C ARG A 300 9.92 4.50 16.09
N VAL A 301 8.99 5.03 16.86
CA VAL A 301 8.55 4.38 18.07
C VAL A 301 7.66 3.22 17.56
N ASP A 302 7.88 1.99 18.02
CA ASP A 302 6.95 0.87 17.77
C ASP A 302 5.55 1.42 17.88
N PRO A 303 4.68 1.26 16.85
CA PRO A 303 3.37 1.87 16.90
C PRO A 303 2.70 1.37 18.17
N PRO A 304 2.35 2.25 19.12
CA PRO A 304 1.53 1.82 20.24
C PRO A 304 0.28 1.21 19.62
N ALA A 305 -0.12 0.06 20.10
CA ALA A 305 -1.37 -0.59 19.72
C ALA A 305 -2.46 0.48 19.56
N ALA A 306 -3.15 0.47 18.44
CA ALA A 306 -4.10 1.46 17.92
C ALA A 306 -4.67 2.41 19.00
N GLY A 307 -4.21 3.66 19.01
CA GLY A 307 -4.61 4.64 20.02
C GLY A 307 -4.83 6.03 19.41
N PRO A 308 -5.47 6.94 20.16
CA PRO A 308 -5.81 8.28 19.67
C PRO A 308 -4.58 9.10 19.21
N LEU A 309 -3.40 8.85 19.77
CA LEU A 309 -2.16 9.51 19.38
C LEU A 309 -1.66 9.07 18.00
N VAL A 310 -1.85 7.79 17.62
CA VAL A 310 -1.51 7.29 16.29
C VAL A 310 -2.41 7.95 15.24
N THR A 311 -3.70 8.05 15.55
CA THR A 311 -4.67 8.73 14.67
C THR A 311 -4.33 10.21 14.51
N LEU A 312 -3.97 10.91 15.59
CA LEU A 312 -3.57 12.33 15.53
C LEU A 312 -2.29 12.51 14.72
N ARG A 313 -1.29 11.65 14.90
CA ARG A 313 -0.05 11.63 14.11
C ARG A 313 -0.35 11.47 12.62
N GLN A 314 -1.15 10.49 12.25
CA GLN A 314 -1.57 10.27 10.86
C GLN A 314 -2.26 11.50 10.29
N LEU A 315 -3.21 12.08 11.04
CA LEU A 315 -3.93 13.28 10.61
C LEU A 315 -3.00 14.47 10.34
N LEU A 316 -2.04 14.71 11.23
CA LEU A 316 -1.07 15.78 11.08
C LEU A 316 -0.17 15.56 9.83
N VAL A 317 0.30 14.33 9.63
CA VAL A 317 1.09 13.96 8.44
C VAL A 317 0.27 14.18 7.18
N MET A 318 -0.95 13.65 7.13
CA MET A 318 -1.80 13.77 5.96
C MET A 318 -2.21 15.23 5.67
N ALA A 319 -2.48 16.02 6.69
CA ALA A 319 -2.77 17.45 6.53
C ALA A 319 -1.57 18.23 6.00
N ALA A 320 -0.36 17.91 6.49
CA ALA A 320 0.89 18.54 6.03
C ALA A 320 1.28 18.13 4.60
N LEU A 321 0.71 17.04 4.07
CA LEU A 321 0.93 16.57 2.70
C LEU A 321 -0.15 17.02 1.71
N CYS A 322 -1.09 17.85 2.12
CA CYS A 322 -2.04 18.47 1.22
C CYS A 322 -1.34 19.56 0.39
N ASP A 323 -1.39 19.50 -0.94
CA ASP A 323 -0.73 20.45 -1.84
C ASP A 323 -1.36 21.84 -1.79
N ARG A 324 -2.62 21.94 -1.39
CA ARG A 324 -3.39 23.20 -1.35
C ARG A 324 -3.93 23.45 0.06
N PRO A 325 -3.84 24.68 0.58
CA PRO A 325 -4.38 25.02 1.91
C PRO A 325 -5.85 24.67 2.09
N GLY A 326 -6.68 24.92 1.06
CA GLY A 326 -8.09 24.54 1.08
C GLY A 326 -8.35 23.02 1.12
N SER A 327 -7.42 22.22 0.58
CA SER A 327 -7.46 20.76 0.69
C SER A 327 -7.15 20.29 2.11
N ALA A 328 -6.16 20.92 2.76
CA ALA A 328 -5.83 20.64 4.16
C ALA A 328 -7.01 20.97 5.10
N ALA A 329 -7.64 22.14 4.92
CA ALA A 329 -8.81 22.54 5.71
C ALA A 329 -9.99 21.57 5.52
N ARG A 330 -10.31 21.17 4.29
CA ARG A 330 -11.34 20.16 4.00
C ARG A 330 -11.02 18.81 4.62
N PHE A 331 -9.78 18.36 4.50
CA PHE A 331 -9.33 17.09 5.08
C PHE A 331 -9.48 17.08 6.59
N VAL A 332 -8.99 18.10 7.29
CA VAL A 332 -9.10 18.24 8.76
C VAL A 332 -10.56 18.35 9.18
N GLY A 333 -11.35 19.22 8.51
CA GLY A 333 -12.77 19.39 8.81
C GLY A 333 -13.57 18.10 8.65
N HIS A 334 -13.32 17.32 7.60
CA HIS A 334 -13.95 16.03 7.39
C HIS A 334 -13.59 15.01 8.50
N HIS A 335 -12.33 14.95 8.90
CA HIS A 335 -11.88 14.08 9.98
C HIS A 335 -12.46 14.45 11.34
N VAL A 336 -12.49 15.74 11.66
CA VAL A 336 -13.12 16.23 12.90
C VAL A 336 -14.61 15.89 12.91
N ALA A 337 -15.32 16.15 11.82
CA ALA A 337 -16.73 15.78 11.71
C ALA A 337 -16.96 14.28 11.90
N ARG A 338 -16.09 13.43 11.33
CA ARG A 338 -16.15 11.96 11.53
C ARG A 338 -15.94 11.55 12.98
N ILE A 339 -14.97 12.14 13.68
CA ILE A 339 -14.70 11.86 15.10
C ILE A 339 -15.90 12.28 15.95
N VAL A 340 -16.44 13.46 15.71
CA VAL A 340 -17.61 13.97 16.43
C VAL A 340 -18.82 13.07 16.23
N ARG A 341 -19.12 12.68 14.95
CA ARG A 341 -20.21 11.76 14.66
C ARG A 341 -20.05 10.40 15.34
N ARG A 342 -18.88 9.76 15.25
CA ARG A 342 -18.61 8.48 15.93
C ARG A 342 -18.77 8.57 17.46
N ARG A 343 -18.39 9.68 18.06
CA ARG A 343 -18.64 9.93 19.49
C ARG A 343 -20.11 10.13 19.76
N ALA A 344 -20.82 10.96 18.98
CA ALA A 344 -22.25 11.17 19.14
C ALA A 344 -23.05 9.86 19.00
N GLN A 345 -22.74 9.02 18.03
CA GLN A 345 -23.36 7.69 17.87
C GLN A 345 -23.15 6.75 19.06
N ARG A 346 -22.00 6.84 19.75
CA ARG A 346 -21.71 6.05 20.96
C ARG A 346 -22.45 6.56 22.20
N TRP A 347 -22.67 7.86 22.30
CA TRP A 347 -23.23 8.49 23.49
C TRP A 347 -24.74 8.76 23.41
N LEU A 348 -25.29 8.87 22.20
CA LEU A 348 -26.68 9.24 21.95
C LEU A 348 -27.31 8.39 20.82
N PRO A 349 -27.34 7.05 20.97
CA PRO A 349 -27.85 6.18 19.88
C PRO A 349 -29.34 6.44 19.56
N ALA A 350 -30.12 6.97 20.51
CA ALA A 350 -31.55 7.26 20.33
C ALA A 350 -31.86 8.66 19.76
N LEU A 351 -30.88 9.57 19.66
CA LEU A 351 -31.09 10.96 19.23
C LEU A 351 -30.46 11.30 17.89
N VAL A 352 -29.79 10.34 17.24
CA VAL A 352 -29.21 10.55 15.90
C VAL A 352 -30.27 10.28 14.85
N PRO A 353 -30.74 11.28 14.09
CA PRO A 353 -31.67 11.06 12.98
C PRO A 353 -31.11 10.01 12.01
N ALA A 354 -32.00 9.16 11.45
CA ALA A 354 -31.60 8.14 10.48
C ALA A 354 -30.82 8.74 9.27
N GLU A 355 -31.10 9.98 8.92
CA GLU A 355 -30.44 10.78 7.90
C GLU A 355 -28.95 11.11 8.24
N TRP A 356 -28.57 11.04 9.52
CA TRP A 356 -27.20 11.29 10.01
C TRP A 356 -26.39 9.99 10.18
N ALA A 357 -27.07 8.87 10.09
CA ALA A 357 -26.46 7.55 10.13
C ALA A 357 -25.99 7.07 8.73
N ALA A 358 -26.39 7.80 7.69
CA ALA A 358 -26.02 7.53 6.30
C ALA A 358 -24.74 8.28 5.85
#